data_91175248127bd962c76fd2394a1ee131
#
_entry.id   91175248127bd962c76fd2394a1ee131
#
_cell.length_a   1.000
_cell.length_b   1.000
_cell.length_c   1.000
_cell.angle_alpha   90.00
_cell.angle_beta   90.00
_cell.angle_gamma   90.00
#
_symmetry.space_group_name_H-M   'P 1'
#
loop_
_entity.id
_entity.type
_entity.pdbx_description
1 polymer ?
#
loop_
_entity_poly.entity_id
_entity_poly.type
_entity_poly.pdbx_seq_one_letter_code
_entity_poly.pdbx_strand_id
1 'polypeptide(L)'
;MKKFGNELPESYFNNMQHPKYIEFVSAPTENAQARAVGPWLEQFLTKEEKRTAVVLCNEELLQPVLYSLPCNLKQVNITKGFPLTHTPAYALFEKNMEDLQDKDYPKAELQLELLTAIQNRIKEAAEQQPQIDANWEKKPEAILYSEAYFQCYTLLNRFNRLIASGMLKVSLTTLHRLIRQAMKQVSIPFHGEPAVGLQVMGVLETRNLDFDNLLMLSVNEGTLPQKATDNSFIPYDLRTEFGLTTSRHKIAVYAYYFYRLIQRAKNLRLIYNCSSEGMVKGEMSRFMTQLLIKYPEKIHHIALT
;
A
#
# COMPACT_ATOMS: atom_id res chain seq x y z
N MET A 1 5.30 -6.04 -31.68
CA MET A 1 6.62 -5.38 -31.76
C MET A 1 7.19 -5.22 -33.18
N LYS A 2 6.70 -5.90 -34.21
CA LYS A 2 7.23 -5.77 -35.59
C LYS A 2 6.72 -4.54 -36.40
N LYS A 3 5.83 -3.70 -35.85
CA LYS A 3 5.26 -2.56 -36.55
C LYS A 3 5.99 -1.22 -36.31
N PHE A 4 6.81 -1.13 -35.29
CA PHE A 4 7.60 0.07 -34.99
C PHE A 4 9.06 -0.35 -34.91
N GLY A 5 9.89 0.18 -35.80
CA GLY A 5 11.33 -0.02 -35.74
C GLY A 5 11.86 0.50 -34.40
N ASN A 6 12.75 -0.26 -33.78
CA ASN A 6 13.40 0.18 -32.56
C ASN A 6 14.60 1.04 -32.93
N GLU A 7 14.49 2.35 -32.82
CA GLU A 7 15.55 3.31 -33.10
C GLU A 7 16.47 3.56 -31.91
N LEU A 8 16.19 2.91 -30.75
CA LEU A 8 17.02 3.07 -29.56
C LEU A 8 18.30 2.22 -29.66
N PRO A 9 19.46 2.76 -29.24
CA PRO A 9 20.70 2.00 -29.19
C PRO A 9 20.56 0.75 -28.29
N GLU A 10 21.24 -0.32 -28.65
CA GLU A 10 21.23 -1.57 -27.85
C GLU A 10 21.67 -1.37 -26.38
N SER A 11 22.52 -0.37 -26.14
CA SER A 11 22.97 0.01 -24.79
C SER A 11 21.81 0.37 -23.85
N TYR A 12 20.66 0.80 -24.37
CA TYR A 12 19.47 1.06 -23.55
C TYR A 12 18.85 -0.21 -22.93
N PHE A 13 19.13 -1.37 -23.51
CA PHE A 13 18.56 -2.66 -23.06
C PHE A 13 19.53 -3.47 -22.21
N ASN A 14 20.79 -3.03 -22.10
CA ASN A 14 21.86 -3.74 -21.41
C ASN A 14 22.12 -3.27 -19.98
N ASN A 15 21.22 -2.47 -19.39
CA ASN A 15 21.41 -1.86 -18.08
C ASN A 15 21.63 -2.89 -16.94
N MET A 16 21.13 -4.12 -17.09
CA MET A 16 21.41 -5.20 -16.11
C MET A 16 22.85 -5.73 -16.18
N GLN A 17 23.60 -5.44 -17.25
CA GLN A 17 25.00 -5.82 -17.40
C GLN A 17 25.95 -4.85 -16.70
N HIS A 18 25.51 -3.61 -16.43
CA HIS A 18 26.30 -2.64 -15.68
C HIS A 18 26.56 -3.13 -14.24
N PRO A 19 27.65 -2.68 -13.60
CA PRO A 19 27.92 -2.99 -12.21
C PRO A 19 26.74 -2.58 -11.33
N LYS A 20 26.22 -3.52 -10.55
CA LYS A 20 25.12 -3.33 -9.61
C LYS A 20 25.44 -4.05 -8.31
N TYR A 21 25.04 -3.47 -7.21
CA TYR A 21 25.07 -4.12 -5.93
C TYR A 21 23.64 -4.67 -5.62
N ILE A 22 23.50 -5.99 -5.61
CA ILE A 22 22.21 -6.65 -5.44
C ILE A 22 22.24 -7.52 -4.19
N GLU A 23 21.35 -7.28 -3.26
CA GLU A 23 21.19 -8.05 -2.04
C GLU A 23 19.80 -8.72 -2.00
N PHE A 24 19.80 -10.01 -1.70
CA PHE A 24 18.60 -10.76 -1.35
C PHE A 24 18.62 -11.02 0.14
N VAL A 25 17.60 -10.52 0.83
CA VAL A 25 17.53 -10.56 2.27
C VAL A 25 16.32 -11.38 2.71
N SER A 26 16.57 -12.44 3.47
CA SER A 26 15.50 -13.20 4.13
C SER A 26 15.22 -12.61 5.51
N ALA A 27 13.96 -12.33 5.79
CA ALA A 27 13.50 -11.80 7.08
C ALA A 27 12.48 -12.76 7.72
N PRO A 28 12.58 -13.03 9.03
CA PRO A 28 11.67 -13.96 9.69
C PRO A 28 10.27 -13.38 9.90
N THR A 29 10.15 -12.05 9.94
CA THR A 29 8.87 -11.37 10.18
C THR A 29 8.75 -10.09 9.35
N GLU A 30 7.53 -9.58 9.22
CA GLU A 30 7.25 -8.29 8.58
C GLU A 30 7.90 -7.13 9.35
N ASN A 31 7.89 -7.19 10.69
CA ASN A 31 8.56 -6.18 11.51
C ASN A 31 10.08 -6.17 11.33
N ALA A 32 10.70 -7.33 11.13
CA ALA A 32 12.13 -7.42 10.82
C ALA A 32 12.45 -6.74 9.48
N GLN A 33 11.58 -6.90 8.47
CA GLN A 33 11.71 -6.19 7.19
C GLN A 33 11.64 -4.67 7.39
N ALA A 34 10.66 -4.18 8.13
CA ALA A 34 10.50 -2.75 8.38
C ALA A 34 11.70 -2.16 9.12
N ARG A 35 12.21 -2.85 10.15
CA ARG A 35 13.41 -2.41 10.91
C ARG A 35 14.68 -2.36 10.06
N ALA A 36 14.78 -3.16 9.03
CA ALA A 36 15.92 -3.15 8.11
C ALA A 36 15.98 -1.89 7.21
N VAL A 37 14.89 -1.10 7.14
CA VAL A 37 14.81 0.10 6.31
C VAL A 37 15.75 1.20 6.81
N GLY A 38 15.73 1.48 8.13
CA GLY A 38 16.56 2.53 8.73
C GLY A 38 18.06 2.35 8.44
N PRO A 39 18.69 1.22 8.84
CA PRO A 39 20.09 0.96 8.57
C PRO A 39 20.45 0.96 7.08
N TRP A 40 19.55 0.51 6.22
CA TRP A 40 19.78 0.57 4.78
C TRP A 40 19.77 2.00 4.25
N LEU A 41 18.85 2.84 4.72
CA LEU A 41 18.82 4.25 4.35
C LEU A 41 20.07 4.99 4.83
N GLU A 42 20.55 4.74 6.05
CA GLU A 42 21.79 5.33 6.57
C GLU A 42 23.00 5.00 5.69
N GLN A 43 23.03 3.82 5.10
CA GLN A 43 24.13 3.38 4.24
C GLN A 43 24.02 3.93 2.80
N PHE A 44 22.81 3.99 2.23
CA PHE A 44 22.63 4.26 0.80
C PHE A 44 21.93 5.57 0.49
N LEU A 45 21.44 6.31 1.49
CA LEU A 45 20.79 7.59 1.25
C LEU A 45 21.82 8.59 0.71
N THR A 46 21.58 9.08 -0.48
CA THR A 46 22.44 10.08 -1.14
C THR A 46 21.94 11.51 -0.86
N LYS A 47 22.74 12.52 -1.21
CA LYS A 47 22.31 13.93 -1.13
C LYS A 47 21.04 14.20 -1.96
N GLU A 48 20.81 13.42 -3.00
CA GLU A 48 19.59 13.46 -3.81
C GLU A 48 18.61 12.38 -3.31
N GLU A 49 17.94 12.65 -2.18
CA GLU A 49 17.00 11.74 -1.53
C GLU A 49 15.93 11.19 -2.51
N LYS A 50 15.48 12.03 -3.46
CA LYS A 50 14.49 11.67 -4.51
C LYS A 50 14.89 10.50 -5.42
N ARG A 51 16.19 10.16 -5.46
CA ARG A 51 16.70 9.01 -6.22
C ARG A 51 16.76 7.73 -5.41
N THR A 52 16.22 7.76 -4.20
CA THR A 52 16.09 6.60 -3.30
C THR A 52 14.63 6.27 -3.09
N ALA A 53 14.27 5.00 -3.28
CA ALA A 53 12.91 4.52 -3.06
C ALA A 53 12.84 3.30 -2.15
N VAL A 54 11.81 3.30 -1.31
CA VAL A 54 11.33 2.14 -0.54
C VAL A 54 10.01 1.71 -1.15
N VAL A 55 9.99 0.52 -1.75
CA VAL A 55 8.82 -0.01 -2.46
C VAL A 55 8.19 -1.12 -1.62
N LEU A 56 6.91 -0.97 -1.34
CA LEU A 56 6.12 -1.90 -0.55
C LEU A 56 5.32 -2.82 -1.48
N CYS A 57 5.69 -4.10 -1.54
CA CYS A 57 4.89 -5.09 -2.25
C CYS A 57 3.67 -5.50 -1.41
N ASN A 58 3.83 -5.60 -0.07
CA ASN A 58 2.74 -5.63 0.88
C ASN A 58 2.55 -4.24 1.49
N GLU A 59 1.44 -3.64 1.22
CA GLU A 59 1.13 -2.26 1.58
C GLU A 59 0.80 -2.10 3.08
N GLU A 60 0.50 -3.18 3.79
CA GLU A 60 0.28 -3.18 5.25
C GLU A 60 1.55 -2.80 6.01
N LEU A 61 2.73 -2.95 5.38
CA LEU A 61 4.01 -2.54 5.95
C LEU A 61 4.24 -1.02 5.99
N LEU A 62 3.36 -0.21 5.41
CA LEU A 62 3.56 1.24 5.37
C LEU A 62 3.78 1.81 6.77
N GLN A 63 2.92 1.48 7.72
CA GLN A 63 3.00 2.03 9.08
C GLN A 63 4.28 1.59 9.83
N PRO A 64 4.64 0.29 9.91
CA PRO A 64 5.92 -0.13 10.49
C PRO A 64 7.14 0.51 9.82
N VAL A 65 7.11 0.70 8.50
CA VAL A 65 8.19 1.35 7.75
C VAL A 65 8.32 2.82 8.14
N LEU A 66 7.22 3.56 8.25
CA LEU A 66 7.25 4.97 8.65
C LEU A 66 7.87 5.16 10.04
N TYR A 67 7.59 4.26 10.99
CA TYR A 67 8.22 4.28 12.31
C TYR A 67 9.70 3.88 12.31
N SER A 68 10.16 3.22 11.27
CA SER A 68 11.56 2.78 11.11
C SER A 68 12.42 3.75 10.30
N LEU A 69 11.82 4.86 9.83
CA LEU A 69 12.57 5.87 9.09
C LEU A 69 13.52 6.66 10.01
N PRO A 70 14.73 6.98 9.56
CA PRO A 70 15.67 7.80 10.31
C PRO A 70 15.13 9.21 10.56
N CYS A 71 15.36 9.77 11.77
CA CYS A 71 14.90 11.10 12.14
C CYS A 71 15.57 12.25 11.38
N ASN A 72 16.68 11.99 10.69
CA ASN A 72 17.45 12.97 9.94
C ASN A 72 16.96 13.17 8.50
N LEU A 73 15.91 12.45 8.06
CA LEU A 73 15.30 12.66 6.76
C LEU A 73 14.64 14.02 6.68
N LYS A 74 14.94 14.75 5.61
CA LYS A 74 14.38 16.09 5.41
C LYS A 74 12.94 16.04 4.93
N GLN A 75 12.67 15.17 3.97
CA GLN A 75 11.35 15.01 3.35
C GLN A 75 11.11 13.57 2.93
N VAL A 76 9.87 13.12 3.07
CA VAL A 76 9.42 11.81 2.62
C VAL A 76 8.15 12.00 1.80
N ASN A 77 8.16 11.49 0.58
CA ASN A 77 6.97 11.43 -0.26
C ASN A 77 6.35 10.05 -0.17
N ILE A 78 5.10 10.01 0.28
CA ILE A 78 4.32 8.76 0.41
C ILE A 78 3.21 8.83 -0.62
N THR A 79 3.31 7.98 -1.65
CA THR A 79 2.32 7.98 -2.74
C THR A 79 1.10 7.13 -2.43
N LYS A 80 1.18 6.30 -1.40
CA LYS A 80 0.05 5.49 -0.96
C LYS A 80 -0.79 6.22 0.08
N GLY A 81 -2.11 6.07 -0.02
CA GLY A 81 -3.01 6.57 1.00
C GLY A 81 -2.96 5.75 2.30
N PHE A 82 -3.11 6.44 3.42
CA PHE A 82 -3.22 5.81 4.74
C PHE A 82 -4.60 5.17 4.91
N PRO A 83 -4.71 3.89 5.31
CA PRO A 83 -6.01 3.24 5.46
C PRO A 83 -6.87 3.94 6.53
N LEU A 84 -8.12 4.29 6.20
CA LEU A 84 -9.05 4.92 7.15
C LEU A 84 -9.24 4.05 8.40
N THR A 85 -9.17 2.73 8.27
CA THR A 85 -9.33 1.76 9.37
C THR A 85 -8.26 1.86 10.46
N HIS A 86 -7.13 2.49 10.18
CA HIS A 86 -6.03 2.67 11.15
C HIS A 86 -6.06 4.06 11.82
N THR A 87 -7.18 4.77 11.71
CA THR A 87 -7.33 6.14 12.24
C THR A 87 -8.21 6.20 13.47
N PRO A 88 -8.03 7.22 14.32
CA PRO A 88 -8.92 7.47 15.45
C PRO A 88 -10.39 7.67 15.03
N ALA A 89 -10.64 8.23 13.85
CA ALA A 89 -12.00 8.42 13.32
C ALA A 89 -12.74 7.09 13.13
N TYR A 90 -12.05 6.07 12.61
CA TYR A 90 -12.61 4.73 12.47
C TYR A 90 -12.83 4.05 13.84
N ALA A 91 -11.87 4.16 14.76
CA ALA A 91 -12.01 3.62 16.11
C ALA A 91 -13.21 4.24 16.85
N LEU A 92 -13.41 5.54 16.70
CA LEU A 92 -14.59 6.24 17.25
C LEU A 92 -15.90 5.72 16.64
N PHE A 93 -15.93 5.49 15.32
CA PHE A 93 -17.09 4.91 14.65
C PHE A 93 -17.39 3.50 15.18
N GLU A 94 -16.39 2.59 15.21
CA GLU A 94 -16.58 1.21 15.68
C GLU A 94 -17.09 1.17 17.11
N LYS A 95 -16.48 1.93 18.03
CA LYS A 95 -16.90 2.01 19.43
C LYS A 95 -18.36 2.45 19.56
N ASN A 96 -18.79 3.48 18.82
CA ASN A 96 -20.18 3.94 18.87
C ASN A 96 -21.16 2.91 18.28
N MET A 97 -20.74 2.13 17.28
CA MET A 97 -21.57 1.07 16.71
C MET A 97 -21.65 -0.16 17.61
N GLU A 98 -20.57 -0.54 18.31
CA GLU A 98 -20.52 -1.64 19.26
C GLU A 98 -21.41 -1.38 20.48
N ASP A 99 -21.38 -0.18 21.06
CA ASP A 99 -22.21 0.22 22.18
C ASP A 99 -23.73 0.12 21.90
N LEU A 100 -24.09 -0.05 20.63
CA LEU A 100 -25.47 -0.04 20.15
C LEU A 100 -25.95 -1.38 19.59
N GLN A 101 -25.07 -2.38 19.45
CA GLN A 101 -25.45 -3.70 18.92
C GLN A 101 -26.49 -4.43 19.79
N ASP A 102 -26.53 -4.16 21.08
CA ASP A 102 -27.48 -4.75 22.03
C ASP A 102 -28.90 -4.11 21.98
N LYS A 103 -29.06 -3.05 21.18
CA LYS A 103 -30.33 -2.36 21.02
C LYS A 103 -30.98 -2.71 19.70
N ASP A 104 -32.26 -3.09 19.76
CA ASP A 104 -33.01 -3.40 18.55
C ASP A 104 -33.45 -2.09 17.85
N TYR A 105 -32.82 -1.78 16.73
CA TYR A 105 -33.12 -0.62 15.88
C TYR A 105 -33.69 -1.05 14.52
N PRO A 106 -34.92 -1.58 14.48
CA PRO A 106 -35.50 -2.11 13.25
C PRO A 106 -35.97 -1.02 12.29
N LYS A 107 -36.24 0.20 12.80
CA LYS A 107 -36.84 1.29 12.01
C LYS A 107 -35.77 2.18 11.36
N ALA A 108 -36.01 2.55 10.10
CA ALA A 108 -35.12 3.43 9.34
C ALA A 108 -34.91 4.82 10.02
N GLU A 109 -35.95 5.35 10.68
CA GLU A 109 -35.89 6.61 11.42
C GLU A 109 -34.87 6.55 12.56
N LEU A 110 -34.88 5.46 13.35
CA LEU A 110 -33.93 5.25 14.44
C LEU A 110 -32.49 5.04 13.92
N GLN A 111 -32.32 4.42 12.77
CA GLN A 111 -31.01 4.27 12.13
C GLN A 111 -30.47 5.63 11.65
N LEU A 112 -31.34 6.50 11.13
CA LEU A 112 -30.97 7.88 10.74
C LEU A 112 -30.55 8.71 11.94
N GLU A 113 -31.34 8.68 13.03
CA GLU A 113 -30.98 9.37 14.26
C GLU A 113 -29.64 8.90 14.82
N LEU A 114 -29.41 7.60 14.81
CA LEU A 114 -28.18 6.98 15.24
C LEU A 114 -26.98 7.45 14.41
N LEU A 115 -27.04 7.31 13.08
CA LEU A 115 -25.95 7.73 12.21
C LEU A 115 -25.70 9.24 12.31
N THR A 116 -26.75 10.05 12.51
CA THR A 116 -26.61 11.49 12.73
C THR A 116 -25.91 11.78 14.05
N ALA A 117 -26.24 11.04 15.12
CA ALA A 117 -25.56 11.19 16.41
C ALA A 117 -24.06 10.81 16.31
N ILE A 118 -23.74 9.73 15.60
CA ILE A 118 -22.34 9.33 15.35
C ILE A 118 -21.62 10.39 14.51
N GLN A 119 -22.25 10.94 13.47
CA GLN A 119 -21.68 12.03 12.68
C GLN A 119 -21.36 13.26 13.52
N ASN A 120 -22.27 13.66 14.42
CA ASN A 120 -22.04 14.80 15.32
C ASN A 120 -20.86 14.55 16.25
N ARG A 121 -20.75 13.35 16.83
CA ARG A 121 -19.58 12.98 17.66
C ARG A 121 -18.26 12.98 16.87
N ILE A 122 -18.28 12.51 15.62
CA ILE A 122 -17.11 12.56 14.74
C ILE A 122 -16.72 14.00 14.44
N LYS A 123 -17.68 14.88 14.20
CA LYS A 123 -17.47 16.32 14.00
C LYS A 123 -16.90 16.99 15.25
N GLU A 124 -17.50 16.75 16.40
CA GLU A 124 -17.01 17.25 17.69
C GLU A 124 -15.57 16.78 17.98
N ALA A 125 -15.27 15.51 17.71
CA ALA A 125 -13.92 14.96 17.87
C ALA A 125 -12.91 15.58 16.89
N ALA A 126 -13.34 15.93 15.69
CA ALA A 126 -12.51 16.65 14.72
C ALA A 126 -12.19 18.09 15.20
N GLU A 127 -13.16 18.76 15.80
CA GLU A 127 -13.02 20.12 16.36
C GLU A 127 -12.18 20.13 17.66
N GLN A 128 -12.24 19.04 18.43
CA GLN A 128 -11.53 18.88 19.71
C GLN A 128 -10.16 18.21 19.56
N GLN A 129 -9.61 18.09 18.36
CA GLN A 129 -8.25 17.53 18.19
C GLN A 129 -7.29 18.28 19.12
N PRO A 130 -6.49 17.55 19.93
CA PRO A 130 -5.60 18.16 20.90
C PRO A 130 -4.59 19.06 20.20
N GLN A 131 -4.71 20.35 20.40
CA GLN A 131 -3.71 21.33 20.02
C GLN A 131 -2.56 21.24 21.03
N ILE A 132 -1.69 20.23 20.86
CA ILE A 132 -0.57 19.97 21.78
C ILE A 132 0.46 21.10 21.70
N ASP A 133 0.57 21.77 20.54
CA ASP A 133 1.48 22.90 20.29
C ASP A 133 0.83 23.93 19.37
N ALA A 134 1.27 25.19 19.43
CA ALA A 134 0.80 26.27 18.55
C ALA A 134 1.00 25.99 17.03
N ASN A 135 1.77 25.00 16.68
CA ASN A 135 2.02 24.55 15.29
C ASN A 135 1.40 23.17 14.98
N TRP A 136 0.48 22.67 15.83
CA TRP A 136 -0.13 21.34 15.62
C TRP A 136 -0.81 21.21 14.25
N GLU A 137 -1.54 22.22 13.82
CA GLU A 137 -2.23 22.23 12.52
C GLU A 137 -1.30 22.05 11.31
N LYS A 138 0.01 22.32 11.48
CA LYS A 138 1.04 22.15 10.46
C LYS A 138 1.72 20.79 10.50
N LYS A 139 1.44 19.96 11.52
CA LYS A 139 2.01 18.63 11.61
C LYS A 139 1.31 17.68 10.62
N PRO A 140 2.06 16.83 9.92
CA PRO A 140 1.48 15.87 8.96
C PRO A 140 0.40 14.97 9.58
N GLU A 141 0.53 14.63 10.86
CA GLU A 141 -0.42 13.81 11.61
C GLU A 141 -1.75 14.52 11.82
N ALA A 142 -1.74 15.82 12.10
CA ALA A 142 -2.96 16.61 12.27
C ALA A 142 -3.75 16.70 10.96
N ILE A 143 -3.04 16.92 9.85
CA ILE A 143 -3.64 16.96 8.51
C ILE A 143 -4.26 15.60 8.18
N LEU A 144 -3.52 14.50 8.45
CA LEU A 144 -3.98 13.14 8.23
C LEU A 144 -5.26 12.84 9.03
N TYR A 145 -5.28 13.19 10.32
CA TYR A 145 -6.43 12.93 11.18
C TYR A 145 -7.64 13.81 10.81
N SER A 146 -7.41 15.08 10.48
CA SER A 146 -8.47 15.96 9.99
C SER A 146 -9.14 15.39 8.74
N GLU A 147 -8.35 14.95 7.77
CA GLU A 147 -8.84 14.30 6.56
C GLU A 147 -9.56 12.97 6.88
N ALA A 148 -9.04 12.17 7.85
CA ALA A 148 -9.68 10.94 8.30
C ALA A 148 -11.11 11.20 8.84
N TYR A 149 -11.27 12.19 9.69
CA TYR A 149 -12.58 12.59 10.21
C TYR A 149 -13.52 13.06 9.10
N PHE A 150 -13.01 13.85 8.16
CA PHE A 150 -13.77 14.31 7.01
C PHE A 150 -14.25 13.17 6.11
N GLN A 151 -13.38 12.22 5.79
CA GLN A 151 -13.72 11.05 4.97
C GLN A 151 -14.73 10.14 5.68
N CYS A 152 -14.56 9.92 6.98
CA CYS A 152 -15.50 9.17 7.80
C CYS A 152 -16.88 9.83 7.82
N TYR A 153 -16.95 11.13 8.08
CA TYR A 153 -18.18 11.92 8.05
C TYR A 153 -18.87 11.86 6.68
N THR A 154 -18.12 12.04 5.61
CA THR A 154 -18.64 12.04 4.24
C THR A 154 -19.26 10.68 3.89
N LEU A 155 -18.59 9.59 4.28
CA LEU A 155 -19.09 8.24 4.04
C LEU A 155 -20.38 7.98 4.82
N LEU A 156 -20.45 8.35 6.10
CA LEU A 156 -21.67 8.22 6.91
C LEU A 156 -22.82 9.04 6.33
N ASN A 157 -22.54 10.26 5.85
CA ASN A 157 -23.55 11.11 5.20
C ASN A 157 -24.12 10.45 3.92
N ARG A 158 -23.29 9.72 3.19
CA ARG A 158 -23.75 8.94 2.02
C ARG A 158 -24.73 7.84 2.45
N PHE A 159 -24.44 7.10 3.51
CA PHE A 159 -25.37 6.09 4.04
C PHE A 159 -26.66 6.71 4.58
N ASN A 160 -26.58 7.83 5.30
CA ASN A 160 -27.75 8.59 5.75
C ASN A 160 -28.70 8.94 4.59
N ARG A 161 -28.15 9.42 3.48
CA ARG A 161 -28.95 9.74 2.29
C ARG A 161 -29.60 8.50 1.67
N LEU A 162 -28.91 7.37 1.63
CA LEU A 162 -29.46 6.11 1.11
C LEU A 162 -30.61 5.57 1.97
N ILE A 163 -30.51 5.70 3.29
CA ILE A 163 -31.60 5.30 4.21
C ILE A 163 -32.77 6.27 4.08
N ALA A 164 -32.50 7.58 4.11
CA ALA A 164 -33.54 8.62 4.01
C ALA A 164 -34.34 8.55 2.71
N SER A 165 -33.67 8.18 1.58
CA SER A 165 -34.34 7.99 0.29
C SER A 165 -35.09 6.67 0.18
N GLY A 166 -35.03 5.81 1.20
CA GLY A 166 -35.64 4.47 1.18
C GLY A 166 -34.98 3.46 0.25
N MET A 167 -33.84 3.81 -0.37
CA MET A 167 -33.09 2.89 -1.24
C MET A 167 -32.34 1.82 -0.46
N LEU A 168 -32.02 2.07 0.80
CA LEU A 168 -31.36 1.12 1.69
C LEU A 168 -32.27 0.79 2.86
N LYS A 169 -32.78 -0.46 2.88
CA LYS A 169 -33.63 -1.01 3.95
C LYS A 169 -33.00 -2.28 4.48
N VAL A 170 -32.22 -2.17 5.54
CA VAL A 170 -31.44 -3.28 6.11
C VAL A 170 -31.52 -3.23 7.65
N SER A 171 -31.18 -4.35 8.31
CA SER A 171 -31.01 -4.37 9.78
C SER A 171 -29.79 -3.55 10.19
N LEU A 172 -29.74 -3.11 11.46
CA LEU A 172 -28.61 -2.36 12.00
C LEU A 172 -27.28 -3.13 11.86
N THR A 173 -27.30 -4.43 12.13
CA THR A 173 -26.11 -5.29 11.98
C THR A 173 -25.63 -5.35 10.54
N THR A 174 -26.55 -5.40 9.58
CA THR A 174 -26.18 -5.38 8.15
C THR A 174 -25.67 -4.01 7.75
N LEU A 175 -26.28 -2.93 8.24
CA LEU A 175 -25.83 -1.55 8.02
C LEU A 175 -24.42 -1.34 8.54
N HIS A 176 -24.12 -1.76 9.78
CA HIS A 176 -22.79 -1.70 10.36
C HIS A 176 -21.76 -2.41 9.47
N ARG A 177 -22.09 -3.65 9.05
CA ARG A 177 -21.21 -4.44 8.17
C ARG A 177 -20.95 -3.75 6.82
N LEU A 178 -21.97 -3.15 6.21
CA LEU A 178 -21.83 -2.43 4.95
C LEU A 178 -20.96 -1.18 5.10
N ILE A 179 -21.18 -0.37 6.14
CA ILE A 179 -20.38 0.82 6.43
C ILE A 179 -18.93 0.42 6.69
N ARG A 180 -18.70 -0.60 7.53
CA ARG A 180 -17.38 -1.16 7.82
C ARG A 180 -16.66 -1.62 6.55
N GLN A 181 -17.35 -2.32 5.66
CA GLN A 181 -16.80 -2.75 4.38
C GLN A 181 -16.44 -1.56 3.48
N ALA A 182 -17.28 -0.53 3.44
CA ALA A 182 -17.01 0.67 2.68
C ALA A 182 -15.80 1.45 3.26
N MET A 183 -15.70 1.58 4.59
CA MET A 183 -14.56 2.24 5.26
C MET A 183 -13.22 1.54 5.01
N LYS A 184 -13.21 0.20 4.89
CA LYS A 184 -12.02 -0.57 4.53
C LYS A 184 -11.46 -0.24 3.15
N GLN A 185 -12.29 0.30 2.26
CA GLN A 185 -11.88 0.67 0.90
C GLN A 185 -11.40 2.12 0.80
N VAL A 186 -11.61 2.92 1.87
CA VAL A 186 -11.19 4.32 1.90
C VAL A 186 -9.74 4.41 2.35
N SER A 187 -8.95 5.09 1.55
CA SER A 187 -7.57 5.44 1.89
C SER A 187 -7.40 6.97 1.81
N ILE A 188 -6.72 7.53 2.80
CA ILE A 188 -6.50 8.96 2.95
C ILE A 188 -5.20 9.30 2.23
N PRO A 189 -5.22 10.17 1.19
CA PRO A 189 -4.01 10.54 0.49
C PRO A 189 -3.09 11.37 1.39
N PHE A 190 -1.79 11.07 1.37
CA PHE A 190 -0.81 11.98 1.93
C PHE A 190 -0.62 13.17 0.98
N HIS A 191 -0.78 14.37 1.51
CA HIS A 191 -0.51 15.60 0.77
C HIS A 191 0.99 15.88 0.83
N GLY A 192 1.73 15.37 -0.16
CA GLY A 192 3.17 15.61 -0.33
C GLY A 192 3.46 16.16 -1.73
N GLU A 193 4.58 16.88 -1.87
CA GLU A 193 5.04 17.27 -3.20
C GLU A 193 5.59 16.04 -3.93
N PRO A 194 5.09 15.73 -5.14
CA PRO A 194 5.60 14.61 -5.92
C PRO A 194 7.10 14.78 -6.20
N ALA A 195 7.85 13.69 -6.13
CA ALA A 195 9.28 13.62 -6.46
C ALA A 195 10.22 14.47 -5.58
N VAL A 196 9.83 14.79 -4.33
CA VAL A 196 10.66 15.46 -3.34
C VAL A 196 10.97 14.48 -2.20
N GLY A 197 12.22 14.45 -1.73
CA GLY A 197 12.67 13.60 -0.63
C GLY A 197 12.68 12.10 -0.95
N LEU A 198 12.77 11.28 0.10
CA LEU A 198 12.69 9.82 0.01
C LEU A 198 11.32 9.40 -0.53
N GLN A 199 11.32 8.49 -1.50
CA GLN A 199 10.08 7.97 -2.08
C GLN A 199 9.66 6.67 -1.38
N VAL A 200 8.48 6.66 -0.75
CA VAL A 200 7.83 5.45 -0.19
C VAL A 200 6.56 5.17 -0.99
N MET A 201 6.50 4.04 -1.69
CA MET A 201 5.44 3.78 -2.65
C MET A 201 5.14 2.30 -2.83
N GLY A 202 3.97 1.98 -3.37
CA GLY A 202 3.66 0.63 -3.83
C GLY A 202 4.29 0.31 -5.18
N VAL A 203 4.20 -0.96 -5.60
CA VAL A 203 4.81 -1.41 -6.88
C VAL A 203 4.16 -0.72 -8.09
N LEU A 204 2.85 -0.47 -8.03
CA LEU A 204 2.13 0.10 -9.18
C LEU A 204 2.42 1.59 -9.37
N GLU A 205 2.78 2.29 -8.31
CA GLU A 205 3.11 3.72 -8.30
C GLU A 205 4.51 3.99 -8.86
N THR A 206 5.36 2.96 -8.94
CA THR A 206 6.73 3.08 -9.49
C THR A 206 6.80 3.22 -11.01
N ARG A 207 5.66 3.32 -11.69
CA ARG A 207 5.60 3.36 -13.15
C ARG A 207 6.43 4.50 -13.72
N ASN A 208 7.32 4.15 -14.67
CA ASN A 208 8.19 5.08 -15.37
C ASN A 208 9.14 5.90 -14.48
N LEU A 209 9.28 5.53 -13.20
CA LEU A 209 10.25 6.13 -12.30
C LEU A 209 11.56 5.35 -12.32
N ASP A 210 12.67 6.06 -12.12
CA ASP A 210 14.00 5.49 -12.05
C ASP A 210 14.68 5.94 -10.75
N PHE A 211 15.25 4.96 -10.03
CA PHE A 211 15.93 5.17 -8.77
C PHE A 211 17.35 4.62 -8.84
N ASP A 212 18.30 5.29 -8.19
CA ASP A 212 19.67 4.78 -8.03
C ASP A 212 19.72 3.76 -6.89
N ASN A 213 19.00 4.03 -5.79
CA ASN A 213 18.91 3.17 -4.62
C ASN A 213 17.47 2.67 -4.47
N LEU A 214 17.30 1.37 -4.46
CA LEU A 214 16.00 0.72 -4.43
C LEU A 214 15.94 -0.36 -3.37
N LEU A 215 15.06 -0.20 -2.40
CA LEU A 215 14.70 -1.20 -1.41
C LEU A 215 13.28 -1.68 -1.67
N MET A 216 13.09 -2.97 -1.85
CA MET A 216 11.74 -3.56 -1.98
C MET A 216 11.48 -4.50 -0.82
N LEU A 217 10.31 -4.38 -0.20
CA LEU A 217 9.86 -5.18 0.95
C LEU A 217 8.75 -6.15 0.52
N SER A 218 8.68 -7.29 1.20
CA SER A 218 7.71 -8.36 0.95
C SER A 218 7.70 -8.86 -0.50
N VAL A 219 8.90 -9.08 -1.06
CA VAL A 219 9.06 -9.62 -2.40
C VAL A 219 8.82 -11.14 -2.38
N ASN A 220 7.61 -11.53 -1.96
CA ASN A 220 7.18 -12.91 -1.79
C ASN A 220 6.32 -13.38 -2.96
N GLU A 221 6.34 -14.69 -3.19
CA GLU A 221 5.41 -15.32 -4.13
C GLU A 221 3.95 -15.14 -3.65
N GLY A 222 3.09 -14.69 -4.55
CA GLY A 222 1.70 -14.36 -4.24
C GLY A 222 1.46 -12.92 -3.78
N THR A 223 2.53 -12.19 -3.40
CA THR A 223 2.50 -10.74 -3.15
C THR A 223 3.03 -10.01 -4.39
N LEU A 224 4.16 -10.46 -4.93
CA LEU A 224 4.74 -9.99 -6.18
C LEU A 224 5.21 -11.18 -7.04
N PRO A 225 4.50 -11.60 -8.08
CA PRO A 225 3.22 -11.06 -8.55
C PRO A 225 2.06 -11.39 -7.60
N GLN A 226 1.10 -10.47 -7.52
CA GLN A 226 -0.12 -10.71 -6.74
C GLN A 226 -0.91 -11.88 -7.32
N LYS A 227 -1.43 -12.75 -6.45
CA LYS A 227 -2.29 -13.85 -6.89
C LYS A 227 -3.46 -13.31 -7.69
N ALA A 228 -3.58 -13.78 -8.92
CA ALA A 228 -4.74 -13.46 -9.74
C ALA A 228 -5.92 -14.32 -9.28
N THR A 229 -6.83 -13.75 -8.50
CA THR A 229 -8.14 -14.35 -8.24
C THR A 229 -9.02 -14.09 -9.46
N ASP A 230 -9.17 -15.09 -10.31
CA ASP A 230 -10.09 -15.01 -11.45
C ASP A 230 -11.51 -15.34 -10.98
N ASN A 231 -12.21 -14.33 -10.47
CA ASN A 231 -13.63 -14.40 -10.12
C ASN A 231 -14.53 -14.13 -11.34
N SER A 232 -14.10 -14.50 -12.54
CA SER A 232 -14.84 -14.28 -13.77
C SER A 232 -15.79 -15.45 -14.07
N PHE A 233 -17.03 -15.15 -14.44
CA PHE A 233 -17.97 -16.14 -14.97
C PHE A 233 -17.54 -16.72 -16.32
N ILE A 234 -16.56 -16.09 -17.01
CA ILE A 234 -16.07 -16.57 -18.31
C ILE A 234 -14.89 -17.51 -18.04
N PRO A 235 -14.96 -18.79 -18.43
CA PRO A 235 -13.89 -19.76 -18.29
C PRO A 235 -12.59 -19.32 -18.98
N TYR A 236 -11.46 -19.79 -18.46
CA TYR A 236 -10.12 -19.45 -18.93
C TYR A 236 -9.92 -19.73 -20.43
N ASP A 237 -10.43 -20.88 -20.90
CA ASP A 237 -10.28 -21.30 -22.30
C ASP A 237 -11.01 -20.34 -23.27
N LEU A 238 -12.23 -19.97 -22.94
CA LEU A 238 -12.99 -18.99 -23.72
C LEU A 238 -12.29 -17.63 -23.71
N ARG A 239 -11.77 -17.19 -22.59
CA ARG A 239 -11.02 -15.94 -22.51
C ARG A 239 -9.77 -15.95 -23.39
N THR A 240 -9.11 -17.09 -23.47
CA THR A 240 -7.91 -17.24 -24.30
C THR A 240 -8.29 -17.24 -25.79
N GLU A 241 -9.34 -17.95 -26.18
CA GLU A 241 -9.82 -18.04 -27.55
C GLU A 241 -10.28 -16.68 -28.09
N PHE A 242 -11.02 -15.91 -27.28
CA PHE A 242 -11.50 -14.58 -27.65
C PHE A 242 -10.51 -13.44 -27.35
N GLY A 243 -9.26 -13.73 -26.98
CA GLY A 243 -8.22 -12.70 -26.73
C GLY A 243 -8.50 -11.81 -25.52
N LEU A 244 -9.31 -12.27 -24.56
CA LEU A 244 -9.61 -11.52 -23.34
C LEU A 244 -8.43 -11.60 -22.34
N THR A 245 -8.38 -10.64 -21.43
CA THR A 245 -7.32 -10.58 -20.40
C THR A 245 -7.37 -11.80 -19.49
N THR A 246 -6.26 -12.51 -19.40
CA THR A 246 -6.08 -13.69 -18.54
C THR A 246 -5.11 -13.40 -17.40
N SER A 247 -4.98 -14.34 -16.44
CA SER A 247 -3.98 -14.26 -15.36
C SER A 247 -2.55 -14.12 -15.86
N ARG A 248 -2.23 -14.71 -17.03
CA ARG A 248 -0.91 -14.54 -17.67
C ARG A 248 -0.60 -13.10 -18.02
N HIS A 249 -1.58 -12.35 -18.53
CA HIS A 249 -1.40 -10.92 -18.85
C HIS A 249 -1.13 -10.10 -17.59
N LYS A 250 -1.83 -10.40 -16.48
CA LYS A 250 -1.61 -9.74 -15.19
C LYS A 250 -0.19 -9.98 -14.67
N ILE A 251 0.27 -11.24 -14.71
CA ILE A 251 1.65 -11.59 -14.31
C ILE A 251 2.68 -10.89 -15.20
N ALA A 252 2.45 -10.82 -16.52
CA ALA A 252 3.34 -10.13 -17.45
C ALA A 252 3.45 -8.62 -17.16
N VAL A 253 2.36 -7.99 -16.71
CA VAL A 253 2.37 -6.58 -16.29
C VAL A 253 3.22 -6.38 -15.02
N TYR A 254 3.07 -7.25 -14.01
CA TYR A 254 3.92 -7.21 -12.81
C TYR A 254 5.39 -7.47 -13.13
N ALA A 255 5.68 -8.42 -14.03
CA ALA A 255 7.04 -8.68 -14.50
C ALA A 255 7.63 -7.43 -15.17
N TYR A 256 6.85 -6.77 -16.04
CA TYR A 256 7.28 -5.54 -16.69
C TYR A 256 7.63 -4.45 -15.66
N TYR A 257 6.78 -4.21 -14.65
CA TYR A 257 7.04 -3.21 -13.62
C TYR A 257 8.29 -3.56 -12.81
N PHE A 258 8.41 -4.80 -12.37
CA PHE A 258 9.56 -5.26 -11.61
C PHE A 258 10.87 -5.08 -12.39
N TYR A 259 10.96 -5.66 -13.60
CA TYR A 259 12.19 -5.57 -14.40
C TYR A 259 12.50 -4.14 -14.86
N ARG A 260 11.47 -3.34 -15.16
CA ARG A 260 11.66 -1.94 -15.52
C ARG A 260 12.22 -1.14 -14.35
N LEU A 261 11.73 -1.37 -13.15
CA LEU A 261 12.14 -0.67 -11.93
C LEU A 261 13.60 -0.98 -11.57
N ILE A 262 13.99 -2.26 -11.56
CA ILE A 262 15.33 -2.68 -11.15
C ILE A 262 16.41 -2.41 -12.20
N GLN A 263 16.01 -2.16 -13.45
CA GLN A 263 16.92 -2.08 -14.59
C GLN A 263 17.97 -0.98 -14.42
N ARG A 264 17.61 0.16 -13.86
CA ARG A 264 18.51 1.33 -13.69
C ARG A 264 19.01 1.52 -12.27
N ALA A 265 18.52 0.76 -11.31
CA ALA A 265 19.02 0.82 -9.94
C ALA A 265 20.49 0.38 -9.87
N LYS A 266 21.29 1.10 -9.10
CA LYS A 266 22.70 0.79 -8.79
C LYS A 266 22.80 -0.09 -7.57
N ASN A 267 22.09 0.28 -6.50
CA ASN A 267 21.99 -0.45 -5.26
C ASN A 267 20.57 -1.00 -5.12
N LEU A 268 20.43 -2.31 -5.10
CA LEU A 268 19.17 -3.00 -5.05
C LEU A 268 19.15 -3.96 -3.86
N ARG A 269 18.19 -3.79 -2.95
CA ARG A 269 17.92 -4.75 -1.88
C ARG A 269 16.49 -5.24 -2.00
N LEU A 270 16.34 -6.57 -2.11
CA LEU A 270 15.05 -7.25 -2.15
C LEU A 270 14.88 -8.06 -0.88
N ILE A 271 13.88 -7.70 -0.06
CA ILE A 271 13.60 -8.39 1.19
C ILE A 271 12.33 -9.21 1.04
N TYR A 272 12.38 -10.46 1.48
CA TYR A 272 11.24 -11.36 1.50
C TYR A 272 11.07 -12.00 2.88
N ASN A 273 9.83 -12.32 3.23
CA ASN A 273 9.50 -13.05 4.45
C ASN A 273 9.80 -14.53 4.22
N CYS A 274 10.66 -15.13 5.06
CA CYS A 274 10.99 -16.54 5.03
C CYS A 274 10.24 -17.38 6.08
N SER A 275 9.38 -16.76 6.89
CA SER A 275 8.56 -17.48 7.89
C SER A 275 7.59 -18.43 7.19
N SER A 276 7.46 -19.63 7.76
CA SER A 276 6.51 -20.65 7.34
C SER A 276 5.28 -20.72 8.25
N GLU A 277 4.99 -19.68 9.01
CA GLU A 277 3.83 -19.65 9.91
C GLU A 277 2.53 -19.50 9.11
N GLY A 278 1.64 -20.45 9.26
CA GLY A 278 0.31 -20.48 8.66
C GLY A 278 0.24 -21.09 7.25
N MET A 279 -0.83 -20.76 6.52
CA MET A 279 -1.08 -21.28 5.15
C MET A 279 -0.20 -20.63 4.07
N VAL A 280 0.53 -19.56 4.39
CA VAL A 280 1.38 -18.85 3.44
C VAL A 280 2.83 -19.29 3.66
N LYS A 281 3.35 -20.06 2.73
CA LYS A 281 4.77 -20.41 2.72
C LYS A 281 5.58 -19.15 2.44
N GLY A 282 6.59 -18.88 3.27
CA GLY A 282 7.52 -17.77 3.10
C GLY A 282 8.48 -17.98 1.92
N GLU A 283 7.95 -18.08 0.71
CA GLU A 283 8.74 -18.30 -0.51
C GLU A 283 9.10 -16.97 -1.17
N MET A 284 10.34 -16.83 -1.62
CA MET A 284 10.74 -15.68 -2.42
C MET A 284 9.96 -15.63 -3.74
N SER A 285 9.73 -14.44 -4.25
CA SER A 285 9.08 -14.23 -5.55
C SER A 285 9.78 -14.96 -6.68
N ARG A 286 9.01 -15.51 -7.61
CA ARG A 286 9.54 -16.08 -8.85
C ARG A 286 10.43 -15.12 -9.64
N PHE A 287 10.25 -13.83 -9.50
CA PHE A 287 11.10 -12.82 -10.13
C PHE A 287 12.49 -12.78 -9.51
N MET A 288 12.58 -12.93 -8.17
CA MET A 288 13.88 -13.08 -7.49
C MET A 288 14.57 -14.38 -7.90
N THR A 289 13.83 -15.49 -7.97
CA THR A 289 14.36 -16.79 -8.44
C THR A 289 14.89 -16.69 -9.86
N GLN A 290 14.20 -15.99 -10.76
CA GLN A 290 14.66 -15.76 -12.13
C GLN A 290 15.96 -14.93 -12.17
N LEU A 291 16.09 -13.91 -11.32
CA LEU A 291 17.34 -13.15 -11.21
C LEU A 291 18.48 -14.01 -10.69
N LEU A 292 18.22 -14.84 -9.69
CA LEU A 292 19.21 -15.74 -9.11
C LEU A 292 19.76 -16.75 -10.15
N ILE A 293 18.88 -17.29 -11.00
CA ILE A 293 19.28 -18.21 -12.06
C ILE A 293 20.07 -17.46 -13.16
N LYS A 294 19.71 -16.24 -13.49
CA LYS A 294 20.29 -15.49 -14.61
C LYS A 294 21.59 -14.77 -14.26
N TYR A 295 21.73 -14.32 -13.00
CA TYR A 295 22.86 -13.51 -12.53
C TYR A 295 23.34 -13.94 -11.13
N PRO A 296 23.68 -15.23 -10.91
CA PRO A 296 24.03 -15.72 -9.58
C PRO A 296 25.24 -15.00 -8.96
N GLU A 297 26.19 -14.62 -9.80
CA GLU A 297 27.44 -13.96 -9.39
C GLU A 297 27.25 -12.51 -8.91
N LYS A 298 26.10 -11.91 -9.16
CA LYS A 298 25.79 -10.51 -8.78
C LYS A 298 24.99 -10.38 -7.49
N ILE A 299 24.56 -11.51 -6.92
CA ILE A 299 23.60 -11.51 -5.83
C ILE A 299 24.26 -11.92 -4.52
N HIS A 300 24.16 -11.04 -3.53
CA HIS A 300 24.60 -11.29 -2.16
C HIS A 300 23.41 -11.71 -1.30
N HIS A 301 23.52 -12.84 -0.62
CA HIS A 301 22.49 -13.33 0.28
C HIS A 301 22.77 -12.92 1.72
N ILE A 302 21.77 -12.34 2.39
CA ILE A 302 21.81 -11.93 3.79
C ILE A 302 20.58 -12.51 4.51
N ALA A 303 20.78 -13.04 5.71
CA ALA A 303 19.69 -13.44 6.60
C ALA A 303 19.61 -12.43 7.74
N LEU A 304 18.41 -11.88 7.99
CA LEU A 304 18.11 -11.13 9.19
C LEU A 304 17.76 -12.11 10.32
N THR A 305 18.38 -11.94 11.45
CA THR A 305 18.16 -12.75 12.66
C THR A 305 17.37 -11.97 13.69
#